data_c723ce487244746974a7c57bed6fb2f0
#
_entry.id   c723ce487244746974a7c57bed6fb2f0
#
_cell.length_a   1.000
_cell.length_b   1.000
_cell.length_c   1.000
_cell.angle_alpha   90.00
_cell.angle_beta   90.00
_cell.angle_gamma   90.00
#
_symmetry.space_group_name_H-M   'P 1'
#
loop_
_entity.id
_entity.type
_entity.pdbx_description
1 polymer ?
#
loop_
_entity_poly.entity_id
_entity_poly.type
_entity_poly.pdbx_seq_one_letter_code
_entity_poly.pdbx_strand_id
1 'polypeptide(L)'
;VNNTGAFLEWGLMKDLLVPFKEQKMPMREGKWYLVYVHVDHVTGRIVASARIDKYLDNVIPNYSFNQEVDLLVAEDTEIGYKVIINNTHWGLVYHNEVFQRLEKGEHLKGYIKEVRKDEKIDVSLTPLGYQKVEGIAKTILDSLKAQGGYAAVHDKSEPELIYSLFRCSKKAFKQAIGALYKKKIINVLLFENLFVIFAYNQNKYI
;
A
#
# COMPACT_ATOMS: atom_id res chain seq x y z
N VAL A 1 -12.58 1.84 -30.87
CA VAL A 1 -11.71 0.87 -31.57
C VAL A 1 -11.99 0.97 -33.05
N ASN A 2 -10.96 1.01 -33.88
CA ASN A 2 -11.08 1.01 -35.34
C ASN A 2 -10.02 0.08 -35.97
N ASN A 3 -9.81 0.15 -37.29
CA ASN A 3 -8.87 -0.69 -38.04
C ASN A 3 -7.37 -0.44 -37.70
N THR A 4 -7.05 0.59 -36.92
CA THR A 4 -5.68 0.96 -36.55
C THR A 4 -5.33 0.54 -35.12
N GLY A 5 -6.32 0.52 -34.22
CA GLY A 5 -6.15 0.23 -32.81
C GLY A 5 -7.30 0.71 -31.93
N ALA A 6 -7.05 0.82 -30.65
CA ALA A 6 -7.95 1.44 -29.69
C ALA A 6 -7.57 2.91 -29.47
N PHE A 7 -8.57 3.75 -29.30
CA PHE A 7 -8.42 5.14 -28.90
C PHE A 7 -8.93 5.30 -27.49
N LEU A 8 -8.08 5.80 -26.62
CA LEU A 8 -8.37 5.99 -25.20
C LEU A 8 -8.60 7.46 -24.91
N GLU A 9 -9.69 7.75 -24.21
CA GLU A 9 -9.88 9.05 -23.60
C GLU A 9 -8.93 9.18 -22.39
N TRP A 10 -8.14 10.26 -22.35
CA TRP A 10 -7.10 10.48 -21.33
C TRP A 10 -7.04 11.92 -20.82
N GLY A 11 -8.16 12.65 -21.00
CA GLY A 11 -8.33 14.03 -20.52
C GLY A 11 -7.79 15.12 -21.43
N LEU A 12 -7.31 14.77 -22.63
CA LEU A 12 -6.89 15.74 -23.65
C LEU A 12 -7.86 15.72 -24.86
N MET A 13 -7.83 16.80 -25.67
CA MET A 13 -8.74 16.96 -26.82
C MET A 13 -8.63 15.86 -27.89
N LYS A 14 -7.49 15.19 -27.98
CA LYS A 14 -7.26 14.08 -28.91
C LYS A 14 -7.07 12.79 -28.13
N ASP A 15 -7.81 11.78 -28.53
CA ASP A 15 -7.69 10.43 -27.96
C ASP A 15 -6.29 9.86 -28.17
N LEU A 16 -5.85 9.06 -27.23
CA LEU A 16 -4.57 8.38 -27.21
C LEU A 16 -4.66 7.05 -27.95
N LEU A 17 -3.90 6.90 -29.04
CA LEU A 17 -3.88 5.67 -29.82
C LEU A 17 -3.08 4.56 -29.13
N VAL A 18 -3.68 3.37 -29.02
CA VAL A 18 -3.01 2.10 -28.69
C VAL A 18 -3.07 1.19 -29.91
N PRO A 19 -1.99 1.09 -30.71
CA PRO A 19 -1.95 0.20 -31.87
C PRO A 19 -2.21 -1.26 -31.48
N PHE A 20 -2.79 -2.07 -32.37
CA PHE A 20 -3.08 -3.49 -32.07
C PHE A 20 -1.85 -4.26 -31.58
N LYS A 21 -0.67 -4.02 -32.19
CA LYS A 21 0.60 -4.65 -31.79
C LYS A 21 1.04 -4.31 -30.35
N GLU A 22 0.54 -3.19 -29.81
CA GLU A 22 0.84 -2.71 -28.45
C GLU A 22 -0.24 -3.10 -27.43
N GLN A 23 -1.26 -3.84 -27.81
CA GLN A 23 -2.28 -4.39 -26.93
C GLN A 23 -1.85 -5.78 -26.41
N LYS A 24 -1.99 -6.06 -25.11
CA LYS A 24 -1.82 -7.43 -24.53
C LYS A 24 -2.96 -8.35 -24.95
N MET A 25 -4.17 -7.79 -25.01
CA MET A 25 -5.40 -8.43 -25.48
C MET A 25 -6.26 -7.37 -26.19
N PRO A 26 -7.21 -7.78 -27.06
CA PRO A 26 -8.09 -6.83 -27.71
C PRO A 26 -8.80 -5.92 -26.71
N MET A 27 -8.65 -4.62 -26.88
CA MET A 27 -9.31 -3.63 -26.02
C MET A 27 -10.78 -3.50 -26.39
N ARG A 28 -11.62 -3.28 -25.37
CA ARG A 28 -13.08 -3.13 -25.50
C ARG A 28 -13.51 -1.76 -25.02
N GLU A 29 -14.52 -1.20 -25.63
CA GLU A 29 -15.14 0.07 -25.27
C GLU A 29 -15.69 0.03 -23.83
N GLY A 30 -15.64 1.16 -23.14
CA GLY A 30 -16.12 1.31 -21.78
C GLY A 30 -15.27 0.61 -20.70
N LYS A 31 -14.04 0.15 -21.04
CA LYS A 31 -13.12 -0.45 -20.08
C LYS A 31 -11.90 0.44 -19.83
N TRP A 32 -11.38 0.39 -18.62
CA TRP A 32 -10.16 1.07 -18.19
C TRP A 32 -8.94 0.20 -18.44
N TYR A 33 -7.88 0.83 -18.95
CA TYR A 33 -6.63 0.16 -19.25
C TYR A 33 -5.45 0.93 -18.69
N LEU A 34 -4.51 0.22 -18.09
CA LEU A 34 -3.22 0.76 -17.71
C LEU A 34 -2.30 0.70 -18.94
N VAL A 35 -1.74 1.83 -19.31
CA VAL A 35 -0.91 1.97 -20.51
C VAL A 35 0.31 2.85 -20.24
N TYR A 36 1.39 2.59 -20.95
CA TYR A 36 2.57 3.44 -20.98
C TYR A 36 2.48 4.37 -22.19
N VAL A 37 2.62 5.68 -21.97
CA VAL A 37 2.56 6.70 -23.02
C VAL A 37 3.97 7.02 -23.49
N HIS A 38 4.20 6.98 -24.80
CA HIS A 38 5.50 7.28 -25.38
C HIS A 38 5.36 7.92 -26.78
N VAL A 39 6.46 8.46 -27.28
CA VAL A 39 6.54 8.93 -28.66
C VAL A 39 6.94 7.78 -29.56
N ASP A 40 6.15 7.52 -30.59
CA ASP A 40 6.52 6.57 -31.66
C ASP A 40 7.66 7.18 -32.48
N HIS A 41 8.80 6.53 -32.47
CA HIS A 41 10.02 7.01 -33.13
C HIS A 41 9.90 7.08 -34.67
N VAL A 42 8.96 6.32 -35.29
CA VAL A 42 8.75 6.31 -36.74
C VAL A 42 7.86 7.45 -37.17
N THR A 43 6.78 7.70 -36.44
CA THR A 43 5.77 8.70 -36.83
C THR A 43 5.89 10.02 -36.07
N GLY A 44 6.69 10.08 -34.99
CA GLY A 44 6.80 11.22 -34.08
C GLY A 44 5.52 11.52 -33.29
N ARG A 45 4.55 10.62 -33.29
CA ARG A 45 3.26 10.80 -32.60
C ARG A 45 3.27 10.21 -31.18
N ILE A 46 2.52 10.83 -30.31
CA ILE A 46 2.24 10.26 -28.98
C ILE A 46 1.30 9.07 -29.17
N VAL A 47 1.71 7.93 -28.66
CA VAL A 47 0.97 6.66 -28.66
C VAL A 47 1.09 5.98 -27.31
N ALA A 48 0.31 4.93 -27.07
CA ALA A 48 0.41 4.17 -25.85
C ALA A 48 0.57 2.67 -26.09
N SER A 49 1.16 1.99 -25.12
CA SER A 49 1.34 0.54 -25.09
C SER A 49 0.74 -0.05 -23.81
N ALA A 50 -0.08 -1.08 -23.94
CA ALA A 50 -0.49 -1.93 -22.83
C ALA A 50 0.55 -2.99 -22.46
N ARG A 51 1.64 -3.11 -23.25
CA ARG A 51 2.79 -3.99 -22.98
C ARG A 51 3.80 -3.28 -22.09
N ILE A 52 3.36 -2.87 -20.92
CA ILE A 52 4.10 -2.02 -19.97
C ILE A 52 5.44 -2.67 -19.56
N ASP A 53 5.50 -4.00 -19.51
CA ASP A 53 6.71 -4.75 -19.18
C ASP A 53 7.93 -4.39 -20.05
N LYS A 54 7.72 -3.84 -21.25
CA LYS A 54 8.81 -3.37 -22.13
C LYS A 54 9.49 -2.07 -21.65
N TYR A 55 8.81 -1.34 -20.79
CA TYR A 55 9.21 0.02 -20.38
C TYR A 55 9.60 0.11 -18.90
N LEU A 56 9.40 -0.97 -18.17
CA LEU A 56 9.79 -1.08 -16.76
C LEU A 56 10.99 -2.00 -16.58
N ASP A 57 11.66 -1.88 -15.45
CA ASP A 57 12.86 -2.64 -15.08
C ASP A 57 14.03 -2.51 -16.08
N ASN A 58 14.06 -1.41 -16.84
CA ASN A 58 15.16 -1.14 -17.77
C ASN A 58 16.39 -0.51 -17.11
N VAL A 59 16.31 -0.24 -15.83
CA VAL A 59 17.37 0.35 -14.99
C VAL A 59 17.49 -0.51 -13.75
N ILE A 60 18.73 -0.75 -13.30
CA ILE A 60 18.98 -1.48 -12.06
C ILE A 60 18.34 -0.74 -10.88
N PRO A 61 17.53 -1.41 -10.04
CA PRO A 61 16.87 -0.76 -8.92
C PRO A 61 17.89 -0.29 -7.88
N ASN A 62 17.86 1.00 -7.59
CA ASN A 62 18.71 1.64 -6.59
C ASN A 62 17.82 2.32 -5.54
N TYR A 63 17.27 1.54 -4.64
CA TYR A 63 16.41 2.00 -3.55
C TYR A 63 17.01 1.64 -2.20
N SER A 64 16.87 2.56 -1.25
CA SER A 64 17.23 2.32 0.14
C SER A 64 16.09 1.65 0.91
N PHE A 65 16.43 0.87 1.92
CA PHE A 65 15.44 0.32 2.85
C PHE A 65 14.59 1.45 3.45
N ASN A 66 13.27 1.24 3.47
CA ASN A 66 12.27 2.20 3.99
C ASN A 66 12.21 3.54 3.24
N GLN A 67 12.75 3.61 2.02
CA GLN A 67 12.58 4.77 1.16
C GLN A 67 11.12 4.91 0.75
N GLU A 68 10.55 6.11 0.91
CA GLU A 68 9.21 6.42 0.41
C GLU A 68 9.22 6.53 -1.12
N VAL A 69 8.23 5.93 -1.75
CA VAL A 69 8.07 5.87 -3.21
C VAL A 69 6.61 6.03 -3.61
N ASP A 70 6.39 6.48 -4.84
CA ASP A 70 5.07 6.49 -5.46
C ASP A 70 4.75 5.11 -6.03
N LEU A 71 3.54 4.65 -5.77
CA LEU A 71 3.04 3.38 -6.26
C LEU A 71 1.80 3.59 -7.13
N LEU A 72 1.72 2.81 -8.20
CA LEU A 72 0.52 2.66 -9.02
C LEU A 72 0.14 1.17 -9.03
N VAL A 73 -1.05 0.85 -8.56
CA VAL A 73 -1.56 -0.52 -8.52
C VAL A 73 -1.87 -0.99 -9.95
N ALA A 74 -1.20 -2.04 -10.40
CA ALA A 74 -1.33 -2.57 -11.75
C ALA A 74 -2.22 -3.80 -11.83
N GLU A 75 -2.08 -4.74 -10.90
CA GLU A 75 -2.75 -6.04 -10.95
C GLU A 75 -2.86 -6.64 -9.55
N ASP A 76 -3.97 -7.32 -9.31
CA ASP A 76 -4.17 -8.20 -8.14
C ASP A 76 -3.77 -9.63 -8.54
N THR A 77 -2.80 -10.21 -7.84
CA THR A 77 -2.26 -11.55 -8.10
C THR A 77 -2.53 -12.47 -6.90
N GLU A 78 -2.28 -13.76 -7.03
CA GLU A 78 -2.51 -14.73 -5.93
C GLU A 78 -1.72 -14.42 -4.64
N ILE A 79 -0.54 -13.78 -4.75
CA ILE A 79 0.35 -13.53 -3.61
C ILE A 79 0.31 -12.09 -3.10
N GLY A 80 -0.21 -11.16 -3.91
CA GLY A 80 -0.24 -9.73 -3.56
C GLY A 80 -0.53 -8.84 -4.75
N TYR A 81 -0.49 -7.55 -4.50
CA TYR A 81 -0.69 -6.54 -5.53
C TYR A 81 0.62 -6.24 -6.26
N LYS A 82 0.62 -6.44 -7.59
CA LYS A 82 1.70 -6.00 -8.46
C LYS A 82 1.56 -4.48 -8.65
N VAL A 83 2.60 -3.74 -8.32
CA VAL A 83 2.61 -2.27 -8.36
C VAL A 83 3.74 -1.76 -9.24
N ILE A 84 3.59 -0.54 -9.75
CA ILE A 84 4.66 0.19 -10.45
C ILE A 84 5.23 1.22 -9.47
N ILE A 85 6.54 1.18 -9.27
CA ILE A 85 7.29 2.05 -8.37
C ILE A 85 7.89 3.19 -9.18
N ASN A 86 7.55 4.45 -8.84
CA ASN A 86 8.09 5.67 -9.46
C ASN A 86 8.05 5.65 -11.00
N ASN A 87 7.06 4.96 -11.61
CA ASN A 87 6.93 4.74 -13.05
C ASN A 87 8.13 4.03 -13.72
N THR A 88 8.99 3.34 -12.95
CA THR A 88 10.27 2.79 -13.43
C THR A 88 10.38 1.30 -13.20
N HIS A 89 9.97 0.78 -12.06
CA HIS A 89 10.18 -0.61 -11.68
C HIS A 89 8.88 -1.31 -11.28
N TRP A 90 8.88 -2.63 -11.43
CA TRP A 90 7.86 -3.46 -10.81
C TRP A 90 8.15 -3.68 -9.33
N GLY A 91 7.10 -3.74 -8.52
CA GLY A 91 7.14 -4.12 -7.12
C GLY A 91 5.98 -5.02 -6.72
N LEU A 92 6.09 -5.63 -5.55
CA LEU A 92 5.07 -6.48 -4.96
C LEU A 92 4.73 -6.02 -3.55
N VAL A 93 3.43 -5.82 -3.31
CA VAL A 93 2.87 -5.61 -1.97
C VAL A 93 2.09 -6.85 -1.59
N TYR A 94 2.51 -7.58 -0.57
CA TYR A 94 1.88 -8.85 -0.19
C TYR A 94 0.48 -8.65 0.41
N HIS A 95 -0.47 -9.55 0.10
CA HIS A 95 -1.84 -9.52 0.62
C HIS A 95 -1.88 -9.51 2.16
N ASN A 96 -1.00 -10.26 2.82
CA ASN A 96 -0.94 -10.32 4.28
C ASN A 96 -0.41 -9.02 4.94
N GLU A 97 0.04 -8.06 4.16
CA GLU A 97 0.47 -6.73 4.62
C GLU A 97 -0.53 -5.62 4.26
N VAL A 98 -1.59 -5.96 3.53
CA VAL A 98 -2.63 -5.04 3.08
C VAL A 98 -3.94 -5.36 3.81
N PHE A 99 -4.53 -4.34 4.43
CA PHE A 99 -5.75 -4.49 5.24
C PHE A 99 -6.97 -3.81 4.60
N GLN A 100 -6.79 -3.30 3.39
CA GLN A 100 -7.87 -2.75 2.56
C GLN A 100 -7.68 -3.26 1.14
N ARG A 101 -8.76 -3.44 0.41
CA ARG A 101 -8.68 -3.79 -1.00
C ARG A 101 -8.11 -2.61 -1.78
N LEU A 102 -7.08 -2.87 -2.60
CA LEU A 102 -6.55 -1.90 -3.53
C LEU A 102 -7.20 -2.09 -4.90
N GLU A 103 -7.44 -0.99 -5.57
CA GLU A 103 -8.03 -0.99 -6.91
C GLU A 103 -6.98 -0.77 -7.99
N LYS A 104 -7.15 -1.43 -9.13
CA LYS A 104 -6.28 -1.22 -10.29
C LYS A 104 -6.35 0.24 -10.76
N GLY A 105 -5.18 0.86 -10.95
CA GLY A 105 -5.06 2.28 -11.28
C GLY A 105 -4.97 3.19 -10.07
N GLU A 106 -5.08 2.66 -8.84
CA GLU A 106 -4.96 3.45 -7.62
C GLU A 106 -3.52 3.93 -7.42
N HIS A 107 -3.38 5.23 -7.08
CA HIS A 107 -2.11 5.87 -6.73
C HIS A 107 -1.98 5.98 -5.23
N LEU A 108 -0.85 5.54 -4.67
CA LEU A 108 -0.59 5.58 -3.24
C LEU A 108 0.89 5.75 -2.95
N LYS A 109 1.23 6.09 -1.71
CA LYS A 109 2.61 6.05 -1.22
C LYS A 109 2.92 4.69 -0.64
N GLY A 110 4.15 4.24 -0.81
CA GLY A 110 4.68 3.05 -0.19
C GLY A 110 6.13 3.20 0.21
N TYR A 111 6.68 2.14 0.80
CA TYR A 111 8.03 2.11 1.34
C TYR A 111 8.75 0.87 0.87
N ILE A 112 9.98 1.03 0.39
CA ILE A 112 10.80 -0.10 -0.05
C ILE A 112 11.13 -0.98 1.14
N LYS A 113 10.71 -2.24 1.06
CA LYS A 113 10.98 -3.24 2.09
C LYS A 113 12.29 -3.97 1.82
N GLU A 114 12.50 -4.38 0.59
CA GLU A 114 13.71 -5.08 0.17
C GLU A 114 13.85 -5.00 -1.35
N VAL A 115 15.07 -4.80 -1.82
CA VAL A 115 15.48 -5.12 -3.19
C VAL A 115 16.19 -6.46 -3.13
N ARG A 116 15.58 -7.49 -3.70
CA ARG A 116 16.09 -8.85 -3.65
C ARG A 116 17.29 -9.03 -4.57
N LYS A 117 18.01 -10.13 -4.41
CA LYS A 117 19.14 -10.49 -5.26
C LYS A 117 18.77 -10.73 -6.74
N ASP A 118 17.52 -11.08 -6.99
CA ASP A 118 16.92 -11.26 -8.32
C ASP A 118 16.30 -9.95 -8.86
N GLU A 119 16.69 -8.81 -8.27
CA GLU A 119 16.24 -7.44 -8.64
C GLU A 119 14.75 -7.19 -8.42
N LYS A 120 13.99 -8.14 -7.87
CA LYS A 120 12.59 -7.90 -7.50
C LYS A 120 12.49 -7.04 -6.26
N ILE A 121 11.47 -6.21 -6.19
CA ILE A 121 11.30 -5.22 -5.15
C ILE A 121 10.06 -5.54 -4.33
N ASP A 122 10.26 -5.78 -3.04
CA ASP A 122 9.18 -5.91 -2.07
C ASP A 122 8.86 -4.53 -1.48
N VAL A 123 7.57 -4.21 -1.41
CA VAL A 123 7.08 -2.91 -0.97
C VAL A 123 6.09 -3.08 0.17
N SER A 124 6.08 -2.14 1.11
CA SER A 124 5.10 -2.03 2.18
C SER A 124 4.28 -0.74 2.01
N LEU A 125 3.00 -0.76 2.36
CA LEU A 125 2.16 0.45 2.39
C LEU A 125 2.37 1.30 3.64
N THR A 126 3.19 0.83 4.56
CA THR A 126 3.46 1.52 5.82
C THR A 126 4.96 1.56 6.08
N PRO A 127 5.48 2.65 6.68
CA PRO A 127 6.90 2.76 7.04
C PRO A 127 7.38 1.57 7.85
N LEU A 128 8.60 1.13 7.61
CA LEU A 128 9.22 -0.01 8.26
C LEU A 128 10.19 0.46 9.36
N GLY A 129 10.25 -0.26 10.50
CA GLY A 129 11.25 -0.02 11.55
C GLY A 129 10.71 0.53 12.86
N TYR A 130 11.61 0.97 13.74
CA TYR A 130 11.34 1.34 15.14
C TYR A 130 10.41 2.57 15.28
N GLN A 131 10.50 3.53 14.36
CA GLN A 131 9.61 4.69 14.31
C GLN A 131 8.14 4.31 14.11
N LYS A 132 7.87 3.16 13.45
CA LYS A 132 6.53 2.61 13.28
C LYS A 132 5.91 2.23 14.62
N VAL A 133 6.67 1.60 15.51
CA VAL A 133 6.17 1.16 16.83
C VAL A 133 5.82 2.38 17.69
N GLU A 134 6.63 3.43 17.67
CA GLU A 134 6.36 4.67 18.41
C GLU A 134 5.17 5.44 17.82
N GLY A 135 5.08 5.54 16.50
CA GLY A 135 3.93 6.16 15.82
C GLY A 135 2.62 5.43 16.13
N ILE A 136 2.60 4.09 16.05
CA ILE A 136 1.44 3.27 16.38
C ILE A 136 1.12 3.36 17.88
N ALA A 137 2.13 3.35 18.75
CA ALA A 137 1.95 3.52 20.19
C ALA A 137 1.27 4.87 20.51
N LYS A 138 1.67 5.94 19.83
CA LYS A 138 1.02 7.24 19.95
C LYS A 138 -0.43 7.19 19.47
N THR A 139 -0.70 6.62 18.29
CA THR A 139 -2.07 6.47 17.77
C THR A 139 -2.96 5.67 18.73
N ILE A 140 -2.45 4.60 19.33
CA ILE A 140 -3.18 3.80 20.33
C ILE A 140 -3.50 4.67 21.56
N LEU A 141 -2.53 5.42 22.08
CA LEU A 141 -2.74 6.30 23.23
C LEU A 141 -3.74 7.41 22.96
N ASP A 142 -3.67 8.06 21.80
CA ASP A 142 -4.59 9.11 21.40
C ASP A 142 -6.02 8.57 21.23
N SER A 143 -6.17 7.38 20.65
CA SER A 143 -7.45 6.67 20.54
C SER A 143 -8.01 6.29 21.92
N LEU A 144 -7.17 5.75 22.82
CA LEU A 144 -7.58 5.45 24.20
C LEU A 144 -8.05 6.70 24.93
N LYS A 145 -7.32 7.83 24.81
CA LYS A 145 -7.73 9.09 25.43
C LYS A 145 -9.07 9.59 24.91
N ALA A 146 -9.29 9.50 23.60
CA ALA A 146 -10.55 9.90 22.97
C ALA A 146 -11.74 9.03 23.39
N GLN A 147 -11.51 7.77 23.79
CA GLN A 147 -12.52 6.80 24.22
C GLN A 147 -12.65 6.68 25.74
N GLY A 148 -12.21 7.69 26.49
CA GLY A 148 -12.33 7.69 27.97
C GLY A 148 -11.28 6.84 28.69
N GLY A 149 -10.18 6.51 28.01
CA GLY A 149 -9.02 5.81 28.59
C GLY A 149 -9.03 4.30 28.42
N TYR A 150 -10.01 3.71 27.74
CA TYR A 150 -10.07 2.28 27.51
C TYR A 150 -10.44 1.91 26.05
N ALA A 151 -10.08 0.69 25.65
CA ALA A 151 -10.56 0.09 24.41
C ALA A 151 -10.78 -1.42 24.59
N ALA A 152 -11.89 -1.92 24.05
CA ALA A 152 -12.25 -3.33 24.10
C ALA A 152 -11.51 -4.13 23.01
N VAL A 153 -10.17 -4.04 23.01
CA VAL A 153 -9.30 -4.74 22.08
C VAL A 153 -8.09 -5.33 22.80
N HIS A 154 -7.55 -6.41 22.26
CA HIS A 154 -6.39 -7.09 22.82
C HIS A 154 -5.55 -7.76 21.71
N ASP A 155 -4.48 -8.41 22.10
CA ASP A 155 -3.53 -9.04 21.18
C ASP A 155 -4.12 -10.22 20.37
N LYS A 156 -5.27 -10.78 20.79
CA LYS A 156 -5.99 -11.85 20.08
C LYS A 156 -7.20 -11.35 19.27
N SER A 157 -7.58 -10.05 19.40
CA SER A 157 -8.67 -9.46 18.60
C SER A 157 -8.47 -9.67 17.10
N GLU A 158 -9.59 -9.68 16.37
CA GLU A 158 -9.56 -9.87 14.91
C GLU A 158 -8.76 -8.77 14.21
N PRO A 159 -7.98 -9.12 13.16
CA PRO A 159 -7.14 -8.17 12.43
C PRO A 159 -7.92 -6.98 11.90
N GLU A 160 -9.13 -7.20 11.41
CA GLU A 160 -10.03 -6.19 10.84
C GLU A 160 -10.44 -5.15 11.89
N LEU A 161 -10.75 -5.58 13.10
CA LEU A 161 -11.08 -4.71 14.23
C LEU A 161 -9.89 -3.84 14.61
N ILE A 162 -8.71 -4.44 14.71
CA ILE A 162 -7.47 -3.71 15.04
C ILE A 162 -7.17 -2.68 13.96
N TYR A 163 -7.33 -3.06 12.69
CA TYR A 163 -7.09 -2.15 11.57
C TYR A 163 -8.10 -0.99 11.54
N SER A 164 -9.39 -1.26 11.76
CA SER A 164 -10.42 -0.21 11.77
C SER A 164 -10.16 0.85 12.84
N LEU A 165 -9.66 0.44 14.01
CA LEU A 165 -9.40 1.33 15.14
C LEU A 165 -8.05 2.06 15.06
N PHE A 166 -6.99 1.36 14.63
CA PHE A 166 -5.61 1.86 14.76
C PHE A 166 -4.85 1.95 13.43
N ARG A 167 -5.46 1.57 12.31
CA ARG A 167 -4.86 1.58 10.96
C ARG A 167 -3.51 0.88 10.89
N CYS A 168 -3.35 -0.21 11.62
CA CYS A 168 -2.11 -0.99 11.66
C CYS A 168 -2.37 -2.49 11.66
N SER A 169 -1.34 -3.28 11.31
CA SER A 169 -1.43 -4.73 11.35
C SER A 169 -1.49 -5.26 12.78
N LYS A 170 -2.11 -6.45 12.98
CA LYS A 170 -2.14 -7.13 14.27
C LYS A 170 -0.73 -7.35 14.86
N LYS A 171 0.27 -7.64 14.01
CA LYS A 171 1.68 -7.78 14.44
C LYS A 171 2.24 -6.46 14.98
N ALA A 172 2.02 -5.37 14.27
CA ALA A 172 2.48 -4.04 14.68
C ALA A 172 1.74 -3.54 15.93
N PHE A 173 0.43 -3.81 16.04
CA PHE A 173 -0.35 -3.55 17.24
C PHE A 173 0.22 -4.29 18.47
N LYS A 174 0.47 -5.61 18.34
CA LYS A 174 1.09 -6.40 19.44
C LYS A 174 2.43 -5.82 19.88
N GLN A 175 3.28 -5.40 18.96
CA GLN A 175 4.57 -4.79 19.28
C GLN A 175 4.38 -3.46 20.02
N ALA A 176 3.43 -2.62 19.56
CA ALA A 176 3.16 -1.33 20.17
C ALA A 176 2.58 -1.45 21.59
N ILE A 177 1.56 -2.29 21.80
CA ILE A 177 1.00 -2.51 23.15
C ILE A 177 2.02 -3.15 24.10
N GLY A 178 2.87 -4.07 23.60
CA GLY A 178 3.96 -4.65 24.38
C GLY A 178 4.98 -3.60 24.85
N ALA A 179 5.32 -2.64 23.96
CA ALA A 179 6.20 -1.53 24.29
C ALA A 179 5.57 -0.56 25.31
N LEU A 180 4.28 -0.20 25.12
CA LEU A 180 3.53 0.65 26.05
C LEU A 180 3.35 0.00 27.42
N TYR A 181 3.06 -1.30 27.45
CA TYR A 181 2.94 -2.08 28.69
C TYR A 181 4.26 -2.15 29.47
N LYS A 182 5.39 -2.42 28.77
CA LYS A 182 6.73 -2.40 29.39
C LYS A 182 7.09 -1.02 29.98
N LYS A 183 6.66 0.06 29.32
CA LYS A 183 6.83 1.44 29.81
C LYS A 183 5.82 1.82 30.90
N LYS A 184 4.92 0.92 31.33
CA LYS A 184 3.85 1.14 32.30
C LYS A 184 2.92 2.31 31.92
N ILE A 185 2.71 2.53 30.62
CA ILE A 185 1.83 3.60 30.10
C ILE A 185 0.40 3.09 29.96
N ILE A 186 0.24 1.78 29.71
CA ILE A 186 -1.04 1.10 29.64
C ILE A 186 -1.06 -0.12 30.54
N ASN A 187 -2.27 -0.53 30.96
CA ASN A 187 -2.55 -1.81 31.58
C ASN A 187 -3.45 -2.64 30.67
N VAL A 188 -3.30 -3.98 30.76
CA VAL A 188 -4.17 -4.94 30.08
C VAL A 188 -4.86 -5.74 31.18
N LEU A 189 -6.18 -5.61 31.31
CA LEU A 189 -6.98 -6.32 32.27
C LEU A 189 -7.93 -7.28 31.59
N LEU A 190 -8.15 -8.41 32.22
CA LEU A 190 -9.19 -9.38 31.84
C LEU A 190 -10.46 -9.08 32.65
N PHE A 191 -11.52 -8.63 31.97
CA PHE A 191 -12.83 -8.41 32.58
C PHE A 191 -13.83 -9.39 31.95
N GLU A 192 -14.42 -10.29 32.71
CA GLU A 192 -15.49 -11.23 32.30
C GLU A 192 -15.24 -11.88 30.92
N ASN A 193 -14.02 -12.41 30.67
CA ASN A 193 -13.54 -12.91 29.38
C ASN A 193 -13.27 -11.85 28.30
N LEU A 194 -13.30 -10.57 28.62
CA LEU A 194 -12.94 -9.47 27.74
C LEU A 194 -11.58 -8.88 28.17
N PHE A 195 -10.60 -8.90 27.27
CA PHE A 195 -9.35 -8.17 27.50
C PHE A 195 -9.56 -6.69 27.16
N VAL A 196 -9.18 -5.81 28.04
CA VAL A 196 -9.34 -4.36 27.88
C VAL A 196 -8.00 -3.67 28.14
N ILE A 197 -7.63 -2.75 27.24
CA ILE A 197 -6.43 -1.94 27.39
C ILE A 197 -6.84 -0.61 28.03
N PHE A 198 -6.18 -0.25 29.14
CA PHE A 198 -6.37 1.03 29.82
C PHE A 198 -5.12 1.91 29.71
N ALA A 199 -5.29 3.20 29.41
CA ALA A 199 -4.24 4.19 29.60
C ALA A 199 -4.05 4.48 31.10
N TYR A 200 -2.79 4.52 31.56
CA TYR A 200 -2.49 4.88 32.94
C TYR A 200 -2.78 6.38 33.13
N ASN A 201 -3.76 6.68 33.97
CA ASN A 201 -4.06 8.07 34.32
C ASN A 201 -3.05 8.51 35.40
N GLN A 202 -2.01 9.28 35.02
CA GLN A 202 -0.99 9.77 35.96
C GLN A 202 -1.54 10.81 36.98
N ASN A 203 -2.85 11.14 36.92
CA ASN A 203 -3.47 12.16 37.76
C ASN A 203 -4.31 11.59 38.93
N LYS A 204 -4.00 10.41 39.46
CA LYS A 204 -4.65 9.90 40.67
C LYS A 204 -3.64 9.66 41.79
N TYR A 205 -2.93 10.70 42.20
CA TYR A 205 -2.38 10.86 43.55
C TYR A 205 -2.26 12.37 43.79
N ILE A 206 -3.36 12.98 44.19
CA ILE A 206 -3.46 14.12 45.13
C ILE A 206 -4.58 13.75 46.06
#